data_61a1c75717bb134623f9c29025b4ef6a
#
_entry.id   61a1c75717bb134623f9c29025b4ef6a
#
_cell.length_a   1.000
_cell.length_b   1.000
_cell.length_c   1.000
_cell.angle_alpha   90.00
_cell.angle_beta   90.00
_cell.angle_gamma   90.00
#
_symmetry.space_group_name_H-M   'P 1'
#
loop_
_entity.id
_entity.type
_entity.pdbx_description
1 polymer ?
#
loop_
_entity_poly.entity_id
_entity_poly.type
_entity_poly.pdbx_seq_one_letter_code
_entity_poly.pdbx_strand_id
1 'polypeptide(L)'
;MNDLVNIVMNLVKTPSLSGKEKNVAYLIRDFMSQYGVDKTHIDRYGNVIGVVRGGIDKVIVFEGHMDHVPPGDLSNWKYDPYEARIVDNKIYGRGTVDMKGAIGAMIHSISNIKEKDSPSIYYVFVPYEEISEGTLFRKAIEDTLGIKPDLVVLGEATKLNLHIGQRGRTVIKAVFHGVSAHASMPSMGVNALKAASRYIVSLIHTSEGLQEHPILGKSTIEPTIIDCSPRSPPMIPDKCVLIIDYRMIIGETKTAIMNFLKSIAKELIVENIARKIDLNIMIEEAIMWTGTKVMIEHYYPAWLNTDADVINNALSIIRKYNPIAKTSVWKFSTDGVYSAGEANIPTIGIGPGDETLAHKPNEFI
;
A
#
# COMPACT_ATOMS: atom_id res chain seq x y z
N MET A 1 12.99 14.54 27.46
CA MET A 1 12.56 13.47 26.52
C MET A 1 13.24 13.76 25.20
N ASN A 2 13.73 12.77 24.49
CA ASN A 2 14.39 12.98 23.18
C ASN A 2 13.38 13.61 22.21
N ASP A 3 13.80 14.61 21.42
CA ASP A 3 12.90 15.32 20.48
C ASP A 3 12.22 14.37 19.49
N LEU A 4 12.94 13.37 18.98
CA LEU A 4 12.39 12.31 18.13
C LEU A 4 11.20 11.58 18.80
N VAL A 5 11.38 11.18 20.07
CA VAL A 5 10.33 10.49 20.83
C VAL A 5 9.08 11.37 20.96
N ASN A 6 9.27 12.68 21.20
CA ASN A 6 8.17 13.64 21.29
C ASN A 6 7.41 13.77 19.96
N ILE A 7 8.11 13.83 18.83
CA ILE A 7 7.47 13.88 17.51
C ILE A 7 6.61 12.64 17.31
N VAL A 8 7.18 11.44 17.48
CA VAL A 8 6.46 10.16 17.30
C VAL A 8 5.24 10.07 18.20
N MET A 9 5.37 10.41 19.48
CA MET A 9 4.25 10.40 20.43
C MET A 9 3.11 11.33 19.99
N ASN A 10 3.42 12.54 19.52
CA ASN A 10 2.40 13.47 19.05
C ASN A 10 1.72 13.00 17.78
N LEU A 11 2.47 12.41 16.84
CA LEU A 11 1.90 11.80 15.65
C LEU A 11 0.94 10.64 15.99
N VAL A 12 1.33 9.75 16.92
CA VAL A 12 0.50 8.62 17.34
C VAL A 12 -0.76 9.09 18.09
N LYS A 13 -0.65 10.12 18.95
CA LYS A 13 -1.78 10.74 19.65
C LYS A 13 -2.76 11.47 18.72
N THR A 14 -2.41 11.63 17.45
CA THR A 14 -3.27 12.26 16.45
C THR A 14 -3.82 11.18 15.51
N PRO A 15 -5.03 10.65 15.75
CA PRO A 15 -5.63 9.63 14.88
C PRO A 15 -5.81 10.14 13.45
N SER A 16 -5.51 9.27 12.48
CA SER A 16 -5.54 9.60 11.05
C SER A 16 -5.96 8.39 10.22
N LEU A 17 -7.21 7.97 10.36
CA LEU A 17 -7.78 6.96 9.46
C LEU A 17 -7.76 7.47 8.02
N SER A 18 -7.65 6.56 7.04
CA SER A 18 -7.69 6.91 5.61
C SER A 18 -8.89 7.80 5.29
N GLY A 19 -8.65 8.94 4.64
CA GLY A 19 -9.63 10.00 4.37
C GLY A 19 -9.89 10.96 5.55
N LYS A 20 -9.20 10.84 6.69
CA LYS A 20 -9.34 11.68 7.88
C LYS A 20 -8.02 12.24 8.40
N GLU A 21 -7.05 12.40 7.54
CA GLU A 21 -5.65 12.74 7.88
C GLU A 21 -5.43 14.23 8.19
N LYS A 22 -6.46 15.07 8.10
CA LYS A 22 -6.36 16.53 8.23
C LYS A 22 -5.49 16.98 9.41
N ASN A 23 -5.76 16.47 10.60
CA ASN A 23 -5.07 16.93 11.82
C ASN A 23 -3.59 16.53 11.84
N VAL A 24 -3.28 15.29 11.43
CA VAL A 24 -1.90 14.82 11.37
C VAL A 24 -1.13 15.51 10.25
N ALA A 25 -1.76 15.84 9.13
CA ALA A 25 -1.16 16.57 8.02
C ALA A 25 -0.68 17.98 8.46
N TYR A 26 -1.52 18.72 9.19
CA TYR A 26 -1.10 20.01 9.75
C TYR A 26 0.00 19.85 10.79
N LEU A 27 -0.08 18.85 11.65
CA LEU A 27 0.96 18.59 12.66
C LEU A 27 2.31 18.27 12.02
N ILE A 28 2.34 17.43 10.97
CA ILE A 28 3.55 17.10 10.21
C ILE A 28 4.13 18.35 9.55
N ARG A 29 3.29 19.16 8.89
CA ARG A 29 3.70 20.42 8.28
C ARG A 29 4.37 21.35 9.32
N ASP A 30 3.76 21.47 10.48
CA ASP A 30 4.24 22.37 11.54
C ASP A 30 5.57 21.86 12.12
N PHE A 31 5.71 20.54 12.33
CA PHE A 31 7.00 19.95 12.70
C PHE A 31 8.07 20.17 11.64
N MET A 32 7.80 19.91 10.36
CA MET A 32 8.78 20.15 9.31
C MET A 32 9.24 21.60 9.28
N SER A 33 8.32 22.57 9.45
CA SER A 33 8.67 23.98 9.55
C SER A 33 9.55 24.28 10.76
N GLN A 34 9.29 23.67 11.91
CA GLN A 34 10.08 23.82 13.13
C GLN A 34 11.49 23.22 12.98
N TYR A 35 11.63 22.13 12.23
CA TYR A 35 12.92 21.46 12.02
C TYR A 35 13.73 22.02 10.85
N GLY A 36 13.23 23.04 10.14
CA GLY A 36 14.02 23.87 9.26
C GLY A 36 13.99 23.49 7.79
N VAL A 37 12.86 22.96 7.29
CA VAL A 37 12.67 22.86 5.83
C VAL A 37 12.60 24.27 5.21
N ASP A 38 13.14 24.43 4.01
CA ASP A 38 13.10 25.71 3.29
C ASP A 38 11.68 26.09 2.88
N LYS A 39 10.87 25.10 2.56
CA LYS A 39 9.49 25.28 2.15
C LYS A 39 8.67 24.03 2.54
N THR A 40 7.47 24.28 3.05
CA THR A 40 6.48 23.22 3.26
C THR A 40 5.11 23.67 2.78
N HIS A 41 4.31 22.74 2.25
CA HIS A 41 2.92 23.01 1.89
C HIS A 41 2.10 21.70 1.89
N ILE A 42 0.79 21.86 1.94
CA ILE A 42 -0.17 20.77 1.74
C ILE A 42 -0.80 20.99 0.38
N ASP A 43 -0.75 19.98 -0.48
CA ASP A 43 -1.33 20.07 -1.81
C ASP A 43 -2.84 19.82 -1.81
N ARG A 44 -3.48 19.93 -3.00
CA ARG A 44 -4.93 19.72 -3.15
C ARG A 44 -5.36 18.29 -2.83
N TYR A 45 -4.47 17.32 -2.91
CA TYR A 45 -4.75 15.92 -2.61
C TYR A 45 -4.57 15.58 -1.13
N GLY A 46 -3.98 16.50 -0.36
CA GLY A 46 -3.71 16.33 1.06
C GLY A 46 -2.32 15.81 1.37
N ASN A 47 -1.44 15.67 0.37
CA ASN A 47 -0.04 15.35 0.59
C ASN A 47 0.65 16.49 1.32
N VAL A 48 1.48 16.16 2.31
CA VAL A 48 2.33 17.13 3.02
C VAL A 48 3.73 17.04 2.44
N ILE A 49 4.20 18.15 1.87
CA ILE A 49 5.47 18.22 1.16
C ILE A 49 6.40 19.21 1.85
N GLY A 50 7.60 18.76 2.18
CA GLY A 50 8.70 19.59 2.69
C GLY A 50 9.91 19.50 1.80
N VAL A 51 10.66 20.59 1.66
CA VAL A 51 11.85 20.66 0.80
C VAL A 51 13.01 21.24 1.57
N VAL A 52 14.15 20.56 1.54
CA VAL A 52 15.47 21.09 1.93
C VAL A 52 16.32 21.15 0.66
N ARG A 53 16.72 22.34 0.26
CA ARG A 53 17.50 22.55 -0.96
C ARG A 53 18.95 22.16 -0.74
N GLY A 54 19.48 21.37 -1.66
CA GLY A 54 20.89 21.02 -1.69
C GLY A 54 21.68 21.82 -2.70
N GLY A 55 23.00 21.70 -2.64
CA GLY A 55 23.94 22.37 -3.54
C GLY A 55 24.32 21.56 -4.77
N ILE A 56 23.96 20.28 -4.87
CA ILE A 56 24.20 19.45 -6.04
C ILE A 56 22.92 19.19 -6.83
N ASP A 57 23.05 19.02 -8.13
CA ASP A 57 21.92 18.76 -9.05
C ASP A 57 21.47 17.30 -8.97
N LYS A 58 20.94 16.93 -7.81
CA LYS A 58 20.35 15.63 -7.51
C LYS A 58 19.15 15.81 -6.59
N VAL A 59 18.17 14.93 -6.75
CA VAL A 59 16.92 14.94 -5.99
C VAL A 59 16.70 13.58 -5.32
N ILE A 60 16.58 13.59 -3.99
CA ILE A 60 16.15 12.44 -3.21
C ILE A 60 14.78 12.74 -2.61
N VAL A 61 13.87 11.78 -2.69
CA VAL A 61 12.57 11.85 -2.03
C VAL A 61 12.53 10.84 -0.89
N PHE A 62 12.25 11.31 0.32
CA PHE A 62 11.82 10.48 1.45
C PHE A 62 10.30 10.46 1.46
N GLU A 63 9.74 9.28 1.43
CA GLU A 63 8.32 9.07 1.33
C GLU A 63 7.79 8.29 2.54
N GLY A 64 6.55 8.59 2.97
CA GLY A 64 5.82 7.85 3.97
C GLY A 64 4.35 8.23 4.00
N HIS A 65 3.50 7.33 4.50
CA HIS A 65 2.06 7.60 4.59
C HIS A 65 1.64 8.05 5.99
N MET A 66 0.62 8.93 6.02
CA MET A 66 0.12 9.56 7.23
C MET A 66 -1.07 8.83 7.86
N ASP A 67 -1.77 8.06 7.04
CA ASP A 67 -2.93 7.31 7.51
C ASP A 67 -2.51 6.03 8.25
N HIS A 68 -3.49 5.38 8.84
CA HIS A 68 -3.36 4.08 9.48
C HIS A 68 -4.71 3.36 9.47
N VAL A 69 -4.69 2.04 9.53
CA VAL A 69 -5.90 1.21 9.67
C VAL A 69 -6.61 1.43 11.02
N PRO A 70 -7.92 1.15 11.12
CA PRO A 70 -8.61 1.18 12.40
C PRO A 70 -7.95 0.28 13.47
N PRO A 71 -8.05 0.64 14.77
CA PRO A 71 -7.47 -0.16 15.84
C PRO A 71 -8.16 -1.54 16.02
N GLY A 72 -9.35 -1.72 15.44
CA GLY A 72 -10.15 -2.90 15.63
C GLY A 72 -10.82 -2.94 17.02
N ASP A 73 -10.98 -4.14 17.58
CA ASP A 73 -11.58 -4.32 18.90
C ASP A 73 -10.62 -3.84 20.00
N LEU A 74 -11.02 -2.80 20.73
CA LEU A 74 -10.24 -2.17 21.78
C LEU A 74 -9.97 -3.10 22.97
N SER A 75 -10.78 -4.13 23.18
CA SER A 75 -10.55 -5.13 24.23
C SER A 75 -9.27 -5.95 24.02
N ASN A 76 -8.74 -5.98 22.80
CA ASN A 76 -7.47 -6.65 22.46
C ASN A 76 -6.24 -5.77 22.72
N TRP A 77 -6.42 -4.49 23.08
CA TRP A 77 -5.34 -3.58 23.36
C TRP A 77 -5.00 -3.53 24.83
N LYS A 78 -3.72 -3.68 25.16
CA LYS A 78 -3.19 -3.53 26.51
C LYS A 78 -3.18 -2.07 26.97
N TYR A 79 -2.98 -1.16 26.05
CA TYR A 79 -2.97 0.29 26.23
C TYR A 79 -3.84 0.94 25.18
N ASP A 80 -4.41 2.12 25.45
CA ASP A 80 -5.15 2.86 24.44
C ASP A 80 -4.30 3.06 23.18
N PRO A 81 -4.81 2.70 21.98
CA PRO A 81 -4.06 2.78 20.73
C PRO A 81 -3.58 4.20 20.37
N TYR A 82 -4.14 5.22 20.97
CA TYR A 82 -3.79 6.63 20.72
C TYR A 82 -3.18 7.35 21.92
N GLU A 83 -2.86 6.63 22.99
CA GLU A 83 -2.16 7.19 24.16
C GLU A 83 -0.68 7.46 23.90
N ALA A 84 -0.06 6.73 22.96
CA ALA A 84 1.38 6.72 22.71
C ALA A 84 2.18 6.38 23.99
N ARG A 85 1.79 5.33 24.68
CA ARG A 85 2.33 4.97 25.99
C ARG A 85 3.75 4.42 25.87
N ILE A 86 4.67 4.93 26.69
CA ILE A 86 6.02 4.42 26.77
C ILE A 86 6.11 3.38 27.89
N VAL A 87 6.54 2.16 27.55
CA VAL A 87 6.82 1.07 28.49
C VAL A 87 8.03 0.29 27.99
N ASP A 88 8.99 0.04 28.85
CA ASP A 88 10.23 -0.71 28.54
C ASP A 88 10.94 -0.22 27.28
N ASN A 89 11.12 1.11 27.17
CA ASN A 89 11.71 1.79 26.01
C ASN A 89 10.99 1.57 24.67
N LYS A 90 9.70 1.25 24.71
CA LYS A 90 8.84 1.08 23.54
C LYS A 90 7.69 2.06 23.60
N ILE A 91 7.35 2.65 22.45
CA ILE A 91 6.17 3.49 22.28
C ILE A 91 5.06 2.60 21.73
N TYR A 92 4.02 2.37 22.51
CA TYR A 92 2.85 1.58 22.10
C TYR A 92 1.79 2.51 21.48
N GLY A 93 1.21 2.06 20.37
CA GLY A 93 0.07 2.74 19.74
C GLY A 93 -0.12 2.39 18.28
N ARG A 94 -1.33 2.60 17.74
CA ARG A 94 -1.65 2.40 16.34
C ARG A 94 -0.86 3.37 15.46
N GLY A 95 -0.23 2.85 14.41
CA GLY A 95 0.60 3.63 13.49
C GLY A 95 2.03 3.87 13.99
N THR A 96 2.44 3.27 15.12
CA THR A 96 3.83 3.40 15.61
C THR A 96 4.82 2.74 14.66
N VAL A 97 4.50 1.57 14.14
CA VAL A 97 5.31 0.83 13.17
C VAL A 97 4.93 1.22 11.75
N ASP A 98 3.64 1.44 11.50
CA ASP A 98 3.05 1.64 10.19
C ASP A 98 2.29 2.98 10.14
N MET A 99 2.94 4.15 9.76
CA MET A 99 4.41 4.27 9.75
C MET A 99 4.86 5.60 10.40
N LYS A 100 4.12 6.07 11.43
CA LYS A 100 4.39 7.36 12.10
C LYS A 100 5.75 7.40 12.81
N GLY A 101 6.30 6.24 13.21
CA GLY A 101 7.65 6.14 13.73
C GLY A 101 8.70 6.58 12.69
N ALA A 102 8.54 6.13 11.45
CA ALA A 102 9.40 6.53 10.35
C ALA A 102 9.22 8.00 9.98
N ILE A 103 7.97 8.49 9.92
CA ILE A 103 7.70 9.92 9.70
C ILE A 103 8.42 10.78 10.74
N GLY A 104 8.33 10.38 12.02
CA GLY A 104 9.04 11.11 13.10
C GLY A 104 10.55 11.11 12.90
N ALA A 105 11.15 9.98 12.50
CA ALA A 105 12.57 9.87 12.20
C ALA A 105 12.97 10.76 11.01
N MET A 106 12.19 10.77 9.94
CA MET A 106 12.41 11.62 8.77
C MET A 106 12.36 13.10 9.15
N ILE A 107 11.34 13.54 9.88
CA ILE A 107 11.22 14.93 10.33
C ILE A 107 12.42 15.33 11.22
N HIS A 108 12.79 14.47 12.17
CA HIS A 108 13.92 14.74 13.06
C HIS A 108 15.24 14.84 12.28
N SER A 109 15.39 14.13 11.17
CA SER A 109 16.60 14.14 10.34
C SER A 109 16.83 15.48 9.62
N ILE A 110 15.80 16.29 9.41
CA ILE A 110 15.85 17.53 8.64
C ILE A 110 16.94 18.47 9.15
N SER A 111 17.03 18.65 10.49
CA SER A 111 18.00 19.53 11.13
C SER A 111 19.48 19.11 10.95
N ASN A 112 19.71 17.87 10.48
CA ASN A 112 21.05 17.33 10.27
C ASN A 112 21.54 17.45 8.82
N ILE A 113 20.71 17.98 7.91
CA ILE A 113 21.06 18.10 6.49
C ILE A 113 21.94 19.33 6.30
N LYS A 114 23.10 19.14 5.65
CA LYS A 114 24.06 20.21 5.32
C LYS A 114 23.84 20.64 3.87
N GLU A 115 23.40 21.87 3.66
CA GLU A 115 22.93 22.38 2.38
C GLU A 115 23.98 22.39 1.24
N LYS A 116 25.27 22.62 1.51
CA LYS A 116 26.26 22.91 0.45
C LYS A 116 26.73 21.73 -0.35
N ASP A 117 26.72 20.52 0.22
CA ASP A 117 27.28 19.32 -0.40
C ASP A 117 26.26 18.16 -0.44
N SER A 118 24.98 18.49 -0.35
CA SER A 118 23.88 17.52 -0.34
C SER A 118 23.00 17.65 -1.59
N PRO A 119 22.30 16.58 -2.00
CA PRO A 119 21.19 16.67 -2.95
C PRO A 119 20.03 17.49 -2.35
N SER A 120 19.15 17.99 -3.20
CA SER A 120 17.85 18.48 -2.73
C SER A 120 17.03 17.33 -2.19
N ILE A 121 16.49 17.49 -0.96
CA ILE A 121 15.71 16.46 -0.29
C ILE A 121 14.26 16.91 -0.20
N TYR A 122 13.38 16.07 -0.72
CA TYR A 122 11.95 16.23 -0.60
C TYR A 122 11.42 15.21 0.41
N TYR A 123 10.65 15.67 1.36
CA TYR A 123 9.86 14.84 2.27
C TYR A 123 8.43 14.88 1.77
N VAL A 124 7.89 13.74 1.41
CA VAL A 124 6.53 13.61 0.86
C VAL A 124 5.76 12.65 1.76
N PHE A 125 4.80 13.18 2.49
CA PHE A 125 3.93 12.37 3.34
C PHE A 125 2.53 12.34 2.75
N VAL A 126 2.08 11.14 2.38
CA VAL A 126 0.85 10.94 1.62
C VAL A 126 -0.30 10.50 2.52
N PRO A 127 -1.56 10.84 2.18
CA PRO A 127 -2.75 10.25 2.78
C PRO A 127 -3.17 9.00 2.01
N TYR A 128 -4.06 8.20 2.58
CA TYR A 128 -4.85 7.18 1.89
C TYR A 128 -4.04 5.99 1.33
N GLU A 129 -2.81 5.77 1.78
CA GLU A 129 -1.94 4.68 1.31
C GLU A 129 -2.50 3.32 1.66
N GLU A 130 -3.01 3.14 2.88
CA GLU A 130 -3.57 1.89 3.40
C GLU A 130 -4.70 1.29 2.54
N ILE A 131 -5.28 2.11 1.66
CA ILE A 131 -6.34 1.71 0.73
C ILE A 131 -5.83 1.72 -0.71
N SER A 132 -4.92 2.68 -1.05
CA SER A 132 -4.48 2.90 -2.42
C SER A 132 -3.01 3.27 -2.51
N GLU A 133 -2.19 2.26 -2.55
CA GLU A 133 -0.74 2.39 -2.66
C GLU A 133 -0.31 3.13 -3.94
N GLY A 134 0.66 4.02 -3.86
CA GLY A 134 1.27 4.74 -4.98
C GLY A 134 0.45 5.85 -5.61
N THR A 135 -0.89 5.84 -5.47
CA THR A 135 -1.76 6.79 -6.17
C THR A 135 -1.52 8.23 -5.74
N LEU A 136 -1.49 8.49 -4.43
CA LEU A 136 -1.31 9.84 -3.90
C LEU A 136 0.15 10.28 -4.00
N PHE A 137 1.09 9.35 -3.90
CA PHE A 137 2.50 9.61 -4.14
C PHE A 137 2.75 10.04 -5.59
N ARG A 138 2.15 9.37 -6.57
CA ARG A 138 2.16 9.80 -7.98
C ARG A 138 1.65 11.24 -8.13
N LYS A 139 0.51 11.55 -7.50
CA LYS A 139 -0.07 12.91 -7.53
C LYS A 139 0.86 13.95 -6.93
N ALA A 140 1.59 13.62 -5.87
CA ALA A 140 2.59 14.51 -5.29
C ALA A 140 3.75 14.78 -6.26
N ILE A 141 4.29 13.73 -6.87
CA ILE A 141 5.47 13.83 -7.75
C ILE A 141 5.12 14.46 -9.09
N GLU A 142 4.06 13.96 -9.78
CA GLU A 142 3.75 14.38 -11.14
C GLU A 142 2.91 15.66 -11.18
N ASP A 143 1.80 15.71 -10.44
CA ASP A 143 0.84 16.81 -10.54
C ASP A 143 1.25 18.04 -9.72
N THR A 144 1.89 17.84 -8.56
CA THR A 144 2.21 18.92 -7.62
C THR A 144 3.63 19.43 -7.77
N LEU A 145 4.62 18.53 -7.81
CA LEU A 145 6.02 18.89 -7.86
C LEU A 145 6.57 18.99 -9.29
N GLY A 146 6.12 18.14 -10.21
CA GLY A 146 6.64 18.07 -11.56
C GLY A 146 8.14 17.72 -11.63
N ILE A 147 8.62 16.89 -10.70
CA ILE A 147 10.04 16.51 -10.57
C ILE A 147 10.25 15.06 -11.00
N LYS A 148 11.51 14.74 -11.32
CA LYS A 148 11.98 13.36 -11.51
C LYS A 148 13.05 13.07 -10.46
N PRO A 149 12.73 12.33 -9.40
CA PRO A 149 13.74 11.97 -8.39
C PRO A 149 14.85 11.08 -8.96
N ASP A 150 16.08 11.25 -8.45
CA ASP A 150 17.18 10.32 -8.69
C ASP A 150 17.11 9.08 -7.78
N LEU A 151 16.47 9.25 -6.61
CA LEU A 151 16.27 8.16 -5.64
C LEU A 151 15.01 8.44 -4.82
N VAL A 152 14.23 7.40 -4.56
CA VAL A 152 13.15 7.39 -3.57
C VAL A 152 13.54 6.47 -2.41
N VAL A 153 13.31 6.93 -1.20
CA VAL A 153 13.53 6.18 0.05
C VAL A 153 12.19 6.08 0.76
N LEU A 154 11.62 4.88 0.80
CA LEU A 154 10.37 4.57 1.49
C LEU A 154 10.66 4.31 2.97
N GLY A 155 9.85 4.91 3.85
CA GLY A 155 10.02 4.79 5.30
C GLY A 155 9.33 3.61 5.95
N GLU A 156 8.75 2.71 5.19
CA GLU A 156 8.06 1.53 5.67
C GLU A 156 8.92 0.65 6.60
N ALA A 157 8.27 -0.05 7.52
CA ALA A 157 8.95 -0.89 8.51
C ALA A 157 9.82 -1.99 7.87
N THR A 158 11.10 -2.05 8.26
CA THR A 158 12.08 -3.02 7.77
C THR A 158 12.97 -3.58 8.86
N LYS A 159 12.75 -3.26 10.12
CA LYS A 159 13.71 -3.51 11.22
C LYS A 159 15.10 -2.93 10.93
N LEU A 160 15.16 -1.78 10.27
CA LEU A 160 16.39 -1.15 9.80
C LEU A 160 17.24 -2.06 8.87
N ASN A 161 16.60 -2.96 8.13
CA ASN A 161 17.21 -3.62 6.97
C ASN A 161 16.97 -2.78 5.72
N LEU A 162 17.70 -3.08 4.66
CA LEU A 162 17.48 -2.46 3.35
C LEU A 162 16.48 -3.29 2.54
N HIS A 163 15.27 -2.78 2.34
CA HIS A 163 14.33 -3.42 1.43
C HIS A 163 14.49 -2.86 0.02
N ILE A 164 14.51 -3.77 -0.96
CA ILE A 164 14.81 -3.46 -2.35
C ILE A 164 13.69 -3.85 -3.32
N GLY A 165 12.52 -4.23 -2.82
CA GLY A 165 11.42 -4.66 -3.66
C GLY A 165 10.22 -5.17 -2.89
N GLN A 166 9.16 -5.49 -3.64
CA GLN A 166 7.93 -6.08 -3.13
C GLN A 166 7.15 -6.81 -4.21
N ARG A 167 6.21 -7.67 -3.80
CA ARG A 167 5.17 -8.18 -4.70
C ARG A 167 4.17 -7.07 -5.02
N GLY A 168 3.62 -7.12 -6.23
CA GLY A 168 2.50 -6.27 -6.59
C GLY A 168 1.17 -6.83 -6.12
N ARG A 169 0.11 -6.04 -6.32
CA ARG A 169 -1.27 -6.38 -5.96
C ARG A 169 -2.22 -5.92 -7.05
N THR A 170 -3.28 -6.68 -7.31
CA THR A 170 -4.43 -6.15 -8.05
C THR A 170 -5.72 -6.75 -7.49
N VAL A 171 -6.76 -5.93 -7.45
CA VAL A 171 -8.09 -6.34 -7.03
C VAL A 171 -8.98 -6.46 -8.25
N ILE A 172 -9.51 -7.67 -8.48
CA ILE A 172 -10.34 -7.97 -9.63
C ILE A 172 -11.80 -8.17 -9.17
N LYS A 173 -12.71 -7.52 -9.88
CA LYS A 173 -14.16 -7.70 -9.75
C LYS A 173 -14.66 -8.58 -10.88
N ALA A 174 -15.15 -9.76 -10.53
CA ALA A 174 -15.83 -10.69 -11.43
C ALA A 174 -17.34 -10.61 -11.21
N VAL A 175 -18.10 -10.36 -12.28
CA VAL A 175 -19.57 -10.31 -12.23
C VAL A 175 -20.11 -11.45 -13.08
N PHE A 176 -20.78 -12.39 -12.44
CA PHE A 176 -21.40 -13.54 -13.06
C PHE A 176 -22.87 -13.22 -13.33
N HIS A 177 -23.29 -13.40 -14.58
CA HIS A 177 -24.67 -13.19 -15.01
C HIS A 177 -25.34 -14.53 -15.31
N GLY A 178 -26.52 -14.71 -14.75
CA GLY A 178 -27.35 -15.87 -14.91
C GLY A 178 -28.75 -15.52 -15.38
N VAL A 179 -29.72 -16.37 -15.02
CA VAL A 179 -31.17 -16.19 -15.27
C VAL A 179 -31.91 -16.67 -14.03
N SER A 180 -32.70 -15.79 -13.43
CA SER A 180 -33.51 -16.15 -12.26
C SER A 180 -34.62 -17.12 -12.62
N ALA A 181 -34.90 -18.05 -11.73
CA ALA A 181 -36.00 -18.98 -11.81
C ALA A 181 -36.40 -19.44 -10.40
N HIS A 182 -37.53 -20.15 -10.30
CA HIS A 182 -37.91 -20.80 -9.05
C HIS A 182 -36.92 -21.92 -8.70
N ALA A 183 -36.45 -22.00 -7.48
CA ALA A 183 -35.42 -22.99 -7.10
C ALA A 183 -35.86 -24.46 -7.27
N SER A 184 -37.17 -24.71 -7.27
CA SER A 184 -37.73 -26.06 -7.59
C SER A 184 -37.70 -26.41 -9.09
N MET A 185 -37.43 -25.44 -9.97
CA MET A 185 -37.37 -25.62 -11.43
C MET A 185 -36.02 -25.14 -11.97
N PRO A 186 -34.90 -25.74 -11.54
CA PRO A 186 -33.55 -25.22 -11.83
C PRO A 186 -33.19 -25.25 -13.33
N SER A 187 -33.85 -26.10 -14.13
CA SER A 187 -33.64 -26.14 -15.58
C SER A 187 -34.16 -24.90 -16.33
N MET A 188 -35.02 -24.11 -15.71
CA MET A 188 -35.56 -22.86 -16.29
C MET A 188 -34.65 -21.65 -16.05
N GLY A 189 -33.60 -21.79 -15.25
CA GLY A 189 -32.68 -20.71 -14.89
C GLY A 189 -31.22 -21.04 -15.18
N VAL A 190 -30.39 -20.02 -15.02
CA VAL A 190 -28.90 -20.15 -14.99
C VAL A 190 -28.42 -19.58 -13.68
N ASN A 191 -27.89 -20.41 -12.81
CA ASN A 191 -27.55 -20.02 -11.44
C ASN A 191 -26.18 -19.35 -11.37
N ALA A 192 -26.17 -18.01 -11.17
CA ALA A 192 -24.94 -17.22 -11.07
C ALA A 192 -24.07 -17.63 -9.85
N LEU A 193 -24.68 -18.11 -8.76
CA LEU A 193 -23.94 -18.61 -7.59
C LEU A 193 -23.18 -19.89 -7.89
N LYS A 194 -23.80 -20.82 -8.65
CA LYS A 194 -23.10 -22.04 -9.13
C LYS A 194 -21.93 -21.67 -10.03
N ALA A 195 -22.11 -20.68 -10.92
CA ALA A 195 -21.05 -20.19 -11.81
C ALA A 195 -19.88 -19.59 -11.01
N ALA A 196 -20.16 -18.73 -10.06
CA ALA A 196 -19.13 -18.15 -9.19
C ALA A 196 -18.40 -19.20 -8.35
N SER A 197 -19.13 -20.17 -7.77
CA SER A 197 -18.53 -21.28 -7.02
C SER A 197 -17.62 -22.14 -7.90
N ARG A 198 -18.03 -22.46 -9.12
CA ARG A 198 -17.22 -23.23 -10.06
C ARG A 198 -15.96 -22.47 -10.47
N TYR A 199 -16.09 -21.16 -10.69
CA TYR A 199 -14.96 -20.28 -10.99
C TYR A 199 -13.95 -20.27 -9.83
N ILE A 200 -14.40 -20.15 -8.58
CA ILE A 200 -13.54 -20.22 -7.39
C ILE A 200 -12.78 -21.54 -7.34
N VAL A 201 -13.44 -22.67 -7.58
CA VAL A 201 -12.77 -23.99 -7.60
C VAL A 201 -11.70 -24.03 -8.70
N SER A 202 -11.99 -23.50 -9.89
CA SER A 202 -11.03 -23.42 -10.98
C SER A 202 -9.83 -22.53 -10.63
N LEU A 203 -10.05 -21.38 -9.94
CA LEU A 203 -8.97 -20.52 -9.44
C LEU A 203 -8.06 -21.26 -8.45
N ILE A 204 -8.64 -22.00 -7.50
CA ILE A 204 -7.88 -22.77 -6.51
C ILE A 204 -6.97 -23.79 -7.21
N HIS A 205 -7.50 -24.57 -8.16
CA HIS A 205 -6.70 -25.55 -8.89
C HIS A 205 -5.59 -24.90 -9.73
N THR A 206 -5.87 -23.76 -10.37
CA THR A 206 -4.86 -23.08 -11.19
C THR A 206 -3.81 -22.33 -10.35
N SER A 207 -4.12 -22.01 -9.09
CA SER A 207 -3.18 -21.33 -8.19
C SER A 207 -1.92 -22.15 -7.90
N GLU A 208 -2.00 -23.48 -7.99
CA GLU A 208 -0.84 -24.36 -7.82
C GLU A 208 0.23 -24.16 -8.90
N GLY A 209 -0.18 -23.78 -10.12
CA GLY A 209 0.69 -23.53 -11.29
C GLY A 209 1.19 -22.09 -11.42
N LEU A 210 0.88 -21.18 -10.48
CA LEU A 210 1.35 -19.80 -10.55
C LEU A 210 2.89 -19.71 -10.43
N GLN A 211 3.43 -18.68 -11.08
CA GLN A 211 4.88 -18.48 -11.16
C GLN A 211 5.49 -18.13 -9.80
N GLU A 212 6.77 -18.47 -9.63
CA GLU A 212 7.56 -18.14 -8.45
C GLU A 212 8.82 -17.38 -8.87
N HIS A 213 9.12 -16.31 -8.11
CA HIS A 213 10.35 -15.53 -8.28
C HIS A 213 11.30 -15.82 -7.11
N PRO A 214 12.61 -16.00 -7.34
CA PRO A 214 13.57 -16.40 -6.29
C PRO A 214 13.61 -15.48 -5.08
N ILE A 215 13.33 -14.19 -5.27
CA ILE A 215 13.37 -13.17 -4.20
C ILE A 215 11.95 -12.82 -3.70
N LEU A 216 11.00 -12.64 -4.61
CA LEU A 216 9.64 -12.18 -4.28
C LEU A 216 8.72 -13.32 -3.82
N GLY A 217 9.12 -14.56 -4.05
CA GLY A 217 8.29 -15.74 -3.77
C GLY A 217 7.23 -15.98 -4.84
N LYS A 218 6.20 -16.75 -4.51
CA LYS A 218 5.15 -17.17 -5.43
C LYS A 218 4.02 -16.15 -5.53
N SER A 219 3.47 -15.97 -6.73
CA SER A 219 2.21 -15.24 -6.93
C SER A 219 1.07 -15.96 -6.21
N THR A 220 0.08 -15.21 -5.74
CA THR A 220 -1.10 -15.77 -5.07
C THR A 220 -2.38 -15.16 -5.61
N ILE A 221 -3.44 -15.93 -5.57
CA ILE A 221 -4.78 -15.52 -6.00
C ILE A 221 -5.81 -16.01 -4.99
N GLU A 222 -6.55 -15.08 -4.38
CA GLU A 222 -7.49 -15.38 -3.31
C GLU A 222 -8.85 -14.73 -3.57
N PRO A 223 -9.95 -15.49 -3.61
CA PRO A 223 -11.31 -14.97 -3.54
C PRO A 223 -11.55 -14.41 -2.13
N THR A 224 -11.95 -13.14 -2.02
CA THR A 224 -12.09 -12.47 -0.72
C THR A 224 -13.52 -12.11 -0.35
N ILE A 225 -14.36 -11.78 -1.34
CA ILE A 225 -15.76 -11.39 -1.12
C ILE A 225 -16.63 -12.02 -2.19
N ILE A 226 -17.77 -12.59 -1.81
CA ILE A 226 -18.83 -13.00 -2.73
C ILE A 226 -20.18 -12.44 -2.29
N ASP A 227 -20.90 -11.83 -3.21
CA ASP A 227 -22.25 -11.31 -2.99
C ASP A 227 -23.15 -11.67 -4.17
N CYS A 228 -24.31 -12.31 -3.88
CA CYS A 228 -25.24 -12.78 -4.90
C CYS A 228 -26.64 -12.21 -4.70
N SER A 229 -27.32 -11.93 -5.80
CA SER A 229 -28.71 -11.43 -5.82
C SER A 229 -29.57 -12.14 -6.85
N PRO A 230 -30.90 -12.21 -6.66
CA PRO A 230 -31.61 -11.82 -5.45
C PRO A 230 -31.30 -12.72 -4.24
N ARG A 231 -31.34 -12.15 -3.03
CA ARG A 231 -31.17 -12.87 -1.75
C ARG A 231 -32.49 -13.42 -1.25
N SER A 232 -33.04 -14.40 -1.96
CA SER A 232 -34.34 -15.00 -1.63
C SER A 232 -34.23 -16.53 -1.81
N PRO A 233 -34.44 -17.34 -0.73
CA PRO A 233 -34.23 -18.80 -0.80
C PRO A 233 -34.98 -19.52 -1.91
N PRO A 234 -36.25 -19.19 -2.28
CA PRO A 234 -36.96 -19.85 -3.37
C PRO A 234 -36.54 -19.40 -4.77
N MET A 235 -35.55 -18.50 -4.90
CA MET A 235 -35.12 -17.95 -6.19
C MET A 235 -33.67 -18.37 -6.52
N ILE A 236 -33.44 -18.69 -7.79
CA ILE A 236 -32.09 -18.87 -8.32
C ILE A 236 -31.47 -17.48 -8.52
N PRO A 237 -30.28 -17.19 -7.94
CA PRO A 237 -29.58 -15.94 -8.17
C PRO A 237 -29.18 -15.77 -9.65
N ASP A 238 -29.47 -14.61 -10.22
CA ASP A 238 -29.11 -14.25 -11.59
C ASP A 238 -27.88 -13.35 -11.68
N LYS A 239 -27.36 -12.91 -10.54
CA LYS A 239 -26.12 -12.13 -10.47
C LYS A 239 -25.31 -12.51 -9.25
N CYS A 240 -24.00 -12.72 -9.43
CA CYS A 240 -23.04 -12.81 -8.33
C CYS A 240 -21.84 -11.90 -8.63
N VAL A 241 -21.36 -11.21 -7.61
CA VAL A 241 -20.14 -10.42 -7.64
C VAL A 241 -19.11 -11.12 -6.77
N LEU A 242 -17.94 -11.39 -7.33
CA LEU A 242 -16.79 -11.97 -6.65
C LEU A 242 -15.65 -10.96 -6.69
N ILE A 243 -15.04 -10.71 -5.55
CA ILE A 243 -13.80 -9.92 -5.45
C ILE A 243 -12.63 -10.88 -5.23
N ILE A 244 -11.55 -10.64 -5.97
CA ILE A 244 -10.35 -11.47 -5.99
C ILE A 244 -9.15 -10.57 -5.72
N ASP A 245 -8.33 -10.92 -4.73
CA ASP A 245 -7.00 -10.32 -4.49
C ASP A 245 -5.96 -11.16 -5.21
N TYR A 246 -5.20 -10.56 -6.11
CA TYR A 246 -4.10 -11.20 -6.82
C TYR A 246 -2.79 -10.53 -6.42
N ARG A 247 -1.83 -11.30 -5.89
CA ARG A 247 -0.47 -10.85 -5.58
C ARG A 247 0.47 -11.29 -6.68
N MET A 248 0.99 -10.33 -7.42
CA MET A 248 1.83 -10.56 -8.59
C MET A 248 3.32 -10.46 -8.29
N ILE A 249 4.12 -11.12 -9.10
CA ILE A 249 5.58 -10.97 -9.14
C ILE A 249 6.00 -10.17 -10.38
N ILE A 250 7.28 -9.84 -10.46
CA ILE A 250 7.86 -9.18 -11.64
C ILE A 250 7.65 -10.03 -12.89
N GLY A 251 7.30 -9.37 -14.00
CA GLY A 251 6.99 -10.00 -15.28
C GLY A 251 5.51 -10.30 -15.50
N GLU A 252 4.71 -10.32 -14.46
CA GLU A 252 3.25 -10.46 -14.58
C GLU A 252 2.61 -9.09 -14.86
N THR A 253 2.15 -8.93 -16.09
CA THR A 253 1.50 -7.68 -16.52
C THR A 253 -0.01 -7.73 -16.29
N LYS A 254 -0.62 -6.54 -16.18
CA LYS A 254 -2.09 -6.35 -16.15
C LYS A 254 -2.80 -7.18 -17.23
N THR A 255 -2.30 -7.12 -18.47
CA THR A 255 -2.87 -7.84 -19.60
C THR A 255 -2.74 -9.34 -19.44
N ALA A 256 -1.59 -9.84 -18.99
CA ALA A 256 -1.37 -11.28 -18.80
C ALA A 256 -2.30 -11.84 -17.70
N ILE A 257 -2.39 -11.16 -16.57
CA ILE A 257 -3.29 -11.55 -15.46
C ILE A 257 -4.74 -11.57 -15.93
N MET A 258 -5.20 -10.52 -16.60
CA MET A 258 -6.58 -10.44 -17.07
C MET A 258 -6.89 -11.50 -18.15
N ASN A 259 -5.96 -11.80 -19.04
CA ASN A 259 -6.13 -12.86 -20.03
C ASN A 259 -6.21 -14.25 -19.38
N PHE A 260 -5.36 -14.51 -18.38
CA PHE A 260 -5.42 -15.74 -17.59
C PHE A 260 -6.79 -15.92 -16.92
N LEU A 261 -7.29 -14.91 -16.23
CA LEU A 261 -8.60 -14.97 -15.57
C LEU A 261 -9.77 -15.12 -16.57
N LYS A 262 -9.67 -14.44 -17.71
CA LYS A 262 -10.66 -14.54 -18.79
C LYS A 262 -10.68 -15.93 -19.45
N SER A 263 -9.55 -16.63 -19.51
CA SER A 263 -9.52 -17.99 -20.06
C SER A 263 -10.36 -18.95 -19.21
N ILE A 264 -10.25 -18.87 -17.88
CA ILE A 264 -11.08 -19.67 -16.96
C ILE A 264 -12.55 -19.30 -17.10
N ALA A 265 -12.88 -18.01 -17.20
CA ALA A 265 -14.26 -17.57 -17.38
C ALA A 265 -14.89 -18.07 -18.69
N LYS A 266 -14.09 -18.15 -19.76
CA LYS A 266 -14.55 -18.63 -21.07
C LYS A 266 -14.99 -20.08 -21.03
N GLU A 267 -14.32 -20.94 -20.30
CA GLU A 267 -14.69 -22.33 -20.13
C GLU A 267 -16.11 -22.48 -19.53
N LEU A 268 -16.39 -21.68 -18.47
CA LEU A 268 -17.71 -21.72 -17.82
C LEU A 268 -18.84 -21.22 -18.73
N ILE A 269 -18.55 -20.30 -19.63
CA ILE A 269 -19.51 -19.79 -20.61
C ILE A 269 -19.79 -20.88 -21.67
N VAL A 270 -18.74 -21.54 -22.16
CA VAL A 270 -18.87 -22.64 -23.15
C VAL A 270 -19.67 -23.81 -22.58
N GLU A 271 -19.49 -24.14 -21.31
CA GLU A 271 -20.23 -25.16 -20.59
C GLU A 271 -21.67 -24.77 -20.21
N ASN A 272 -22.14 -23.56 -20.58
CA ASN A 272 -23.43 -22.98 -20.19
C ASN A 272 -23.66 -22.88 -18.68
N ILE A 273 -22.59 -22.79 -17.86
CA ILE A 273 -22.68 -22.62 -16.42
C ILE A 273 -22.97 -21.15 -16.07
N ALA A 274 -22.51 -20.21 -16.89
CA ALA A 274 -22.83 -18.79 -16.82
C ALA A 274 -23.28 -18.27 -18.19
N ARG A 275 -24.16 -17.27 -18.22
CA ARG A 275 -24.51 -16.56 -19.46
C ARG A 275 -23.42 -15.62 -19.93
N LYS A 276 -22.83 -14.92 -18.99
CA LYS A 276 -21.77 -13.92 -19.19
C LYS A 276 -20.97 -13.77 -17.90
N ILE A 277 -19.68 -13.51 -18.04
CA ILE A 277 -18.81 -13.15 -16.92
C ILE A 277 -18.05 -11.89 -17.32
N ASP A 278 -18.24 -10.81 -16.56
CA ASP A 278 -17.47 -9.57 -16.73
C ASP A 278 -16.34 -9.58 -15.71
N LEU A 279 -15.11 -9.44 -16.19
CA LEU A 279 -13.90 -9.37 -15.38
C LEU A 279 -13.23 -8.02 -15.59
N ASN A 280 -13.08 -7.25 -14.52
CA ASN A 280 -12.45 -5.94 -14.57
C ASN A 280 -11.57 -5.75 -13.34
N ILE A 281 -10.48 -4.99 -13.48
CA ILE A 281 -9.79 -4.45 -12.31
C ILE A 281 -10.75 -3.51 -11.60
N MET A 282 -10.75 -3.55 -10.27
CA MET A 282 -11.59 -2.69 -9.47
C MET A 282 -11.15 -1.24 -9.61
N ILE A 283 -12.11 -0.37 -9.91
CA ILE A 283 -11.92 1.08 -9.97
C ILE A 283 -12.95 1.70 -9.05
N GLU A 284 -12.52 2.64 -8.21
CA GLU A 284 -13.40 3.39 -7.32
C GLU A 284 -13.05 4.87 -7.27
N GLU A 285 -14.02 5.71 -6.93
CA GLU A 285 -13.81 7.12 -6.62
C GLU A 285 -13.63 7.27 -5.11
N ALA A 286 -12.49 7.78 -4.69
CA ALA A 286 -12.21 8.14 -3.30
C ALA A 286 -12.27 9.66 -3.11
N ILE A 287 -12.67 10.09 -1.91
CA ILE A 287 -12.69 11.51 -1.54
C ILE A 287 -11.63 11.72 -0.46
N MET A 288 -10.61 12.48 -0.80
CA MET A 288 -9.54 12.83 0.12
C MET A 288 -10.06 13.76 1.22
N TRP A 289 -9.35 13.83 2.34
CA TRP A 289 -9.73 14.70 3.46
C TRP A 289 -9.83 16.19 3.08
N THR A 290 -9.21 16.60 1.96
CA THR A 290 -9.32 17.94 1.37
C THR A 290 -10.63 18.16 0.60
N GLY A 291 -11.41 17.12 0.38
CA GLY A 291 -12.59 17.12 -0.50
C GLY A 291 -12.29 16.84 -1.97
N THR A 292 -11.01 16.66 -2.34
CA THR A 292 -10.63 16.32 -3.71
C THR A 292 -11.01 14.88 -4.03
N LYS A 293 -11.63 14.69 -5.19
CA LYS A 293 -11.98 13.36 -5.71
C LYS A 293 -10.83 12.79 -6.51
N VAL A 294 -10.51 11.52 -6.27
CA VAL A 294 -9.45 10.78 -6.95
C VAL A 294 -10.02 9.44 -7.44
N MET A 295 -9.78 9.11 -8.71
CA MET A 295 -10.08 7.78 -9.24
C MET A 295 -8.92 6.85 -8.90
N ILE A 296 -9.23 5.73 -8.28
CA ILE A 296 -8.28 4.70 -7.86
C ILE A 296 -8.50 3.47 -8.72
N GLU A 297 -7.47 3.04 -9.45
CA GLU A 297 -7.44 1.74 -10.10
C GLU A 297 -6.58 0.80 -9.24
N HIS A 298 -7.18 -0.25 -8.71
CA HIS A 298 -6.49 -1.20 -7.82
C HIS A 298 -5.56 -2.15 -8.61
N TYR A 299 -4.53 -1.57 -9.23
CA TYR A 299 -3.44 -2.27 -9.90
C TYR A 299 -2.10 -1.66 -9.47
N TYR A 300 -1.32 -2.42 -8.77
CA TYR A 300 -0.09 -2.04 -8.09
C TYR A 300 1.02 -3.00 -8.53
N PRO A 301 1.88 -2.63 -9.48
CA PRO A 301 2.88 -3.53 -10.04
C PRO A 301 3.94 -3.95 -9.02
N ALA A 302 4.45 -5.18 -9.15
CA ALA A 302 5.62 -5.63 -8.42
C ALA A 302 6.86 -4.88 -8.90
N TRP A 303 7.81 -4.67 -8.00
CA TRP A 303 9.08 -4.08 -8.34
C TRP A 303 10.25 -4.68 -7.57
N LEU A 304 11.46 -4.57 -8.13
CA LEU A 304 12.70 -4.97 -7.51
C LEU A 304 13.81 -4.04 -8.02
N ASN A 305 14.48 -3.36 -7.11
CA ASN A 305 15.69 -2.60 -7.44
C ASN A 305 16.84 -3.58 -7.69
N THR A 306 17.46 -3.49 -8.84
CA THR A 306 18.60 -4.31 -9.25
C THR A 306 19.89 -3.51 -9.43
N ASP A 307 19.85 -2.20 -9.12
CA ASP A 307 21.02 -1.33 -9.18
C ASP A 307 21.99 -1.66 -8.02
N ALA A 308 23.05 -2.36 -8.35
CA ALA A 308 24.03 -2.81 -7.38
C ALA A 308 24.75 -1.64 -6.66
N ASP A 309 24.97 -0.51 -7.33
CA ASP A 309 25.64 0.64 -6.74
C ASP A 309 24.74 1.32 -5.71
N VAL A 310 23.47 1.53 -6.05
CA VAL A 310 22.46 2.07 -5.09
C VAL A 310 22.36 1.16 -3.88
N ILE A 311 22.21 -0.15 -4.09
CA ILE A 311 22.03 -1.14 -3.01
C ILE A 311 23.28 -1.18 -2.11
N ASN A 312 24.48 -1.31 -2.68
CA ASN A 312 25.72 -1.45 -1.93
C ASN A 312 26.02 -0.16 -1.14
N ASN A 313 25.83 1.01 -1.76
CA ASN A 313 26.03 2.30 -1.09
C ASN A 313 25.05 2.47 0.08
N ALA A 314 23.75 2.24 -0.13
CA ALA A 314 22.75 2.32 0.92
C ALA A 314 23.06 1.33 2.06
N LEU A 315 23.35 0.08 1.74
CA LEU A 315 23.65 -0.94 2.74
C LEU A 315 24.93 -0.62 3.53
N SER A 316 25.94 -0.04 2.89
CA SER A 316 27.17 0.38 3.56
C SER A 316 26.92 1.48 4.59
N ILE A 317 26.00 2.41 4.28
CA ILE A 317 25.58 3.49 5.19
C ILE A 317 24.81 2.90 6.36
N ILE A 318 23.82 2.07 6.09
CA ILE A 318 22.97 1.43 7.11
C ILE A 318 23.82 0.63 8.10
N ARG A 319 24.81 -0.12 7.61
CA ARG A 319 25.70 -0.95 8.45
C ARG A 319 26.58 -0.18 9.41
N LYS A 320 26.74 1.12 9.25
CA LYS A 320 27.40 1.96 10.27
C LYS A 320 26.60 2.06 11.56
N TYR A 321 25.26 1.89 11.47
CA TYR A 321 24.32 1.98 12.60
C TYR A 321 23.71 0.64 12.97
N ASN A 322 23.50 -0.25 11.99
CA ASN A 322 23.02 -1.63 12.15
C ASN A 322 23.98 -2.60 11.43
N PRO A 323 25.08 -3.06 12.06
CA PRO A 323 26.10 -3.88 11.41
C PRO A 323 25.60 -5.20 10.81
N ILE A 324 24.45 -5.71 11.29
CA ILE A 324 23.84 -6.97 10.81
C ILE A 324 22.79 -6.74 9.71
N ALA A 325 22.61 -5.51 9.25
CA ALA A 325 21.65 -5.17 8.20
C ALA A 325 21.91 -5.96 6.92
N LYS A 326 20.83 -6.41 6.31
CA LYS A 326 20.84 -7.18 5.05
C LYS A 326 19.78 -6.64 4.09
N THR A 327 19.85 -7.03 2.84
CA THR A 327 18.79 -6.79 1.86
C THR A 327 17.63 -7.73 2.08
N SER A 328 16.41 -7.24 1.86
CA SER A 328 15.17 -8.00 1.91
C SER A 328 14.10 -7.38 0.99
N VAL A 329 12.89 -7.91 1.02
CA VAL A 329 11.74 -7.40 0.27
C VAL A 329 10.50 -7.44 1.17
N TRP A 330 9.55 -6.53 0.92
CA TRP A 330 8.25 -6.60 1.60
C TRP A 330 7.36 -7.68 0.99
N LYS A 331 6.52 -8.27 1.83
CA LYS A 331 5.49 -9.23 1.42
C LYS A 331 4.17 -8.55 1.07
N PHE A 332 4.01 -7.29 1.46
CA PHE A 332 2.88 -6.41 1.18
C PHE A 332 3.27 -5.35 0.14
N SER A 333 2.31 -4.53 -0.26
CA SER A 333 2.48 -3.46 -1.24
C SER A 333 2.72 -2.14 -0.50
N THR A 334 3.53 -1.26 -1.08
CA THR A 334 3.87 0.08 -0.57
C THR A 334 3.80 1.09 -1.72
N ASP A 335 3.99 2.37 -1.46
CA ASP A 335 4.03 3.41 -2.49
C ASP A 335 5.15 3.26 -3.53
N GLY A 336 6.09 2.33 -3.29
CA GLY A 336 7.08 1.90 -4.28
C GLY A 336 6.50 1.34 -5.59
N VAL A 337 5.22 0.96 -5.59
CA VAL A 337 4.48 0.56 -6.82
C VAL A 337 4.49 1.68 -7.86
N TYR A 338 4.39 2.94 -7.42
CA TYR A 338 4.51 4.06 -8.33
C TYR A 338 5.98 4.35 -8.67
N SER A 339 6.82 4.63 -7.67
CA SER A 339 8.18 5.12 -7.94
C SER A 339 9.02 4.11 -8.73
N ALA A 340 9.09 2.87 -8.27
CA ALA A 340 9.86 1.81 -8.94
C ALA A 340 9.02 1.06 -9.99
N GLY A 341 7.78 0.70 -9.63
CA GLY A 341 6.95 -0.17 -10.46
C GLY A 341 6.42 0.49 -11.74
N GLU A 342 6.06 1.77 -11.69
CA GLU A 342 5.50 2.51 -12.84
C GLU A 342 6.49 3.51 -13.42
N ALA A 343 7.10 4.36 -12.57
CA ALA A 343 7.94 5.46 -13.03
C ALA A 343 9.40 5.06 -13.27
N ASN A 344 9.79 3.82 -12.91
CA ASN A 344 11.16 3.32 -13.03
C ASN A 344 12.20 4.23 -12.36
N ILE A 345 11.84 4.81 -11.21
CA ILE A 345 12.75 5.59 -10.37
C ILE A 345 13.49 4.63 -9.43
N PRO A 346 14.82 4.73 -9.28
CA PRO A 346 15.53 3.97 -8.27
C PRO A 346 14.89 4.13 -6.90
N THR A 347 14.45 3.01 -6.29
CA THR A 347 13.70 3.03 -5.03
C THR A 347 14.27 2.00 -4.08
N ILE A 348 14.43 2.38 -2.83
CA ILE A 348 14.82 1.52 -1.70
C ILE A 348 13.92 1.82 -0.52
N GLY A 349 13.94 0.94 0.48
CA GLY A 349 13.21 1.19 1.70
C GLY A 349 14.02 0.91 2.95
N ILE A 350 13.83 1.78 3.93
CA ILE A 350 14.36 1.62 5.28
C ILE A 350 13.45 2.32 6.27
N GLY A 351 13.00 1.59 7.28
CA GLY A 351 12.23 2.16 8.37
C GLY A 351 12.42 1.39 9.67
N PRO A 352 12.14 2.04 10.78
CA PRO A 352 12.17 1.41 12.09
C PRO A 352 10.97 0.48 12.26
N GLY A 353 11.03 -0.36 13.29
CA GLY A 353 9.93 -1.26 13.66
C GLY A 353 9.91 -2.58 12.90
N ASP A 354 9.12 -3.49 13.45
CA ASP A 354 8.90 -4.84 12.94
C ASP A 354 7.62 -4.86 12.09
N GLU A 355 7.73 -5.05 10.79
CA GLU A 355 6.59 -5.13 9.86
C GLU A 355 5.52 -6.15 10.29
N THR A 356 5.92 -7.18 11.05
CA THR A 356 4.97 -8.21 11.53
C THR A 356 4.03 -7.71 12.63
N LEU A 357 4.27 -6.53 13.18
CA LEU A 357 3.42 -5.86 14.16
C LEU A 357 2.41 -4.90 13.53
N ALA A 358 2.62 -4.51 12.28
CA ALA A 358 1.69 -3.66 11.52
C ALA A 358 0.27 -4.26 11.54
N HIS A 359 -0.74 -3.41 11.65
CA HIS A 359 -2.17 -3.75 11.69
C HIS A 359 -2.63 -4.61 12.88
N LYS A 360 -1.73 -4.97 13.81
CA LYS A 360 -2.07 -5.77 15.00
C LYS A 360 -2.38 -4.90 16.22
N PRO A 361 -3.19 -5.40 17.17
CA PRO A 361 -3.26 -4.80 18.50
C PRO A 361 -1.90 -4.82 19.20
N ASN A 362 -1.68 -3.84 20.06
CA ASN A 362 -0.42 -3.67 20.81
C ASN A 362 0.82 -3.43 19.93
N GLU A 363 0.63 -2.86 18.76
CA GLU A 363 1.68 -2.33 17.91
C GLU A 363 2.60 -1.39 18.70
N PHE A 364 3.92 -1.49 18.49
CA PHE A 364 4.92 -0.65 19.19
C PHE A 364 6.19 -0.48 18.34
N ILE A 365 6.91 0.59 18.65
CA ILE A 365 8.24 0.88 18.13
C ILE A 365 9.20 1.17 19.25
#